data_a6d739d98ff142a488fb2f9f02999c5e
#
_entry.id   a6d739d98ff142a488fb2f9f02999c5e
#
_cell.length_a   1.000
_cell.length_b   1.000
_cell.length_c   1.000
_cell.angle_alpha   90.00
_cell.angle_beta   90.00
_cell.angle_gamma   90.00
#
_symmetry.space_group_name_H-M   'P 1'
#
loop_
_entity.id
_entity.type
_entity.pdbx_description
1 polymer ?
#
loop_
_entity_poly.entity_id
_entity_poly.type
_entity_poly.pdbx_seq_one_letter_code
_entity_poly.pdbx_strand_id
1 'polypeptide(L)'
;MMRLGKKQVLTIVKKVEFGVYLGSNEERVLLPKRQVPEGVEIGDPVEVFLYKDSDDRLIATTHEPKIELGELAVLEVADTGKFGAFLDWGLEKDLFLPFKEQTAKVAKGDQCLVALYVDKSERLCATMRVYDMLKKRFAVSEG
;
A
#
# COMPACT_ATOMS: atom_id res chain seq x y z
N MET A 1 -7.48 -1.71 15.41
CA MET A 1 -6.51 -2.62 14.77
C MET A 1 -6.05 -2.06 13.43
N MET A 2 -4.75 -2.03 13.24
CA MET A 2 -4.17 -1.48 12.01
C MET A 2 -4.29 -2.46 10.85
N ARG A 3 -4.65 -1.94 9.67
CA ARG A 3 -4.84 -2.79 8.49
C ARG A 3 -3.93 -2.34 7.35
N LEU A 4 -3.01 -3.23 6.98
CA LEU A 4 -2.10 -3.02 5.87
C LEU A 4 -2.90 -2.88 4.55
N GLY A 5 -2.55 -1.89 3.74
CA GLY A 5 -3.17 -1.71 2.42
C GLY A 5 -4.52 -1.02 2.44
N LYS A 6 -4.89 -0.40 3.55
CA LYS A 6 -6.17 0.28 3.70
C LYS A 6 -6.01 1.69 4.27
N LYS A 7 -6.86 2.60 3.82
CA LYS A 7 -6.98 3.91 4.46
C LYS A 7 -7.74 3.74 5.77
N GLN A 8 -7.31 4.46 6.78
CA GLN A 8 -7.91 4.37 8.10
C GLN A 8 -7.58 5.61 8.90
N VAL A 9 -8.39 5.91 9.89
CA VAL A 9 -8.16 7.03 10.78
C VAL A 9 -7.48 6.49 12.04
N LEU A 10 -6.31 7.04 12.34
CA LEU A 10 -5.55 6.69 13.53
C LEU A 10 -5.28 7.93 14.37
N THR A 11 -5.09 7.73 15.65
CA THR A 11 -4.89 8.81 16.60
C THR A 11 -3.40 9.02 16.88
N ILE A 12 -2.97 10.28 16.93
CA ILE A 12 -1.59 10.62 17.30
C ILE A 12 -1.38 10.30 18.76
N VAL A 13 -0.40 9.44 19.07
CA VAL A 13 -0.12 9.03 20.44
C VAL A 13 1.22 9.56 20.95
N LYS A 14 2.12 9.97 20.04
CA LYS A 14 3.42 10.48 20.43
C LYS A 14 4.01 11.35 19.31
N LYS A 15 4.66 12.43 19.71
CA LYS A 15 5.41 13.27 18.78
C LYS A 15 6.90 13.02 19.00
N VAL A 16 7.63 12.87 17.90
CA VAL A 16 9.07 12.66 17.95
C VAL A 16 9.71 13.59 16.90
N GLU A 17 11.03 13.68 16.91
CA GLU A 17 11.75 14.57 16.02
C GLU A 17 11.53 14.27 14.55
N PHE A 18 11.41 12.99 14.20
CA PHE A 18 11.27 12.54 12.81
C PHE A 18 9.83 12.28 12.37
N GLY A 19 8.85 12.62 13.19
CA GLY A 19 7.44 12.47 12.82
C GLY A 19 6.54 12.29 14.02
N VAL A 20 5.40 11.61 13.79
CA VAL A 20 4.48 11.28 14.88
C VAL A 20 4.17 9.78 14.83
N TYR A 21 3.91 9.19 15.98
CA TYR A 21 3.40 7.83 16.06
C TYR A 21 1.88 7.87 16.18
N LEU A 22 1.23 7.01 15.39
CA LEU A 22 -0.22 6.89 15.34
C LEU A 22 -0.63 5.51 15.85
N GLY A 23 -1.79 5.42 16.46
CA GLY A 23 -2.35 4.15 16.89
C GLY A 23 -2.71 4.11 18.36
N SER A 24 -2.13 3.17 19.08
CA SER A 24 -2.35 3.00 20.51
C SER A 24 -1.00 2.79 21.21
N ASN A 25 -1.03 2.60 22.51
CA ASN A 25 0.19 2.33 23.26
C ASN A 25 0.79 0.95 22.93
N GLU A 26 -0.04 0.03 22.46
CA GLU A 26 0.39 -1.34 22.17
C GLU A 26 0.78 -1.53 20.69
N GLU A 27 0.13 -0.78 19.79
CA GLU A 27 0.35 -0.93 18.37
C GLU A 27 0.43 0.45 17.76
N ARG A 28 1.60 0.81 17.25
CA ARG A 28 1.85 2.15 16.71
C ARG A 28 2.56 2.06 15.37
N VAL A 29 2.33 3.09 14.54
CA VAL A 29 2.99 3.23 13.26
C VAL A 29 3.49 4.66 13.12
N LEU A 30 4.63 4.83 12.45
CA LEU A 30 5.22 6.16 12.23
C LEU A 30 4.59 6.83 11.01
N LEU A 31 4.23 8.11 11.16
CA LEU A 31 3.92 9.00 10.05
C LEU A 31 5.11 9.97 9.94
N PRO A 32 5.88 9.95 8.84
CA PRO A 32 7.07 10.79 8.71
C PRO A 32 6.75 12.28 8.81
N LYS A 33 7.67 13.03 9.38
CA LYS A 33 7.51 14.46 9.68
C LYS A 33 6.98 15.28 8.50
N ARG A 34 7.51 15.05 7.31
CA ARG A 34 7.14 15.84 6.12
C ARG A 34 5.67 15.63 5.71
N GLN A 35 5.02 14.58 6.21
CA GLN A 35 3.63 14.27 5.89
C GLN A 35 2.68 14.62 7.04
N VAL A 36 3.21 15.07 8.16
CA VAL A 36 2.39 15.41 9.32
C VAL A 36 1.68 16.74 9.05
N PRO A 37 0.33 16.79 9.15
CA PRO A 37 -0.39 18.05 8.96
C PRO A 37 0.01 19.07 10.02
N GLU A 38 0.01 20.34 9.65
CA GLU A 38 0.32 21.41 10.58
C GLU A 38 -0.75 21.52 11.66
N GLY A 39 -0.34 21.88 12.86
CA GLY A 39 -1.26 22.17 13.94
C GLY A 39 -1.85 20.97 14.65
N VAL A 40 -1.40 19.76 14.34
CA VAL A 40 -1.90 18.56 15.00
C VAL A 40 -1.26 18.37 16.35
N GLU A 41 -2.02 17.77 17.26
CA GLU A 41 -1.61 17.50 18.63
C GLU A 41 -1.83 16.04 18.98
N ILE A 42 -1.20 15.57 20.06
CA ILE A 42 -1.46 14.23 20.59
C ILE A 42 -2.95 14.13 20.89
N GLY A 43 -3.57 13.03 20.42
CA GLY A 43 -5.01 12.81 20.55
C GLY A 43 -5.80 13.15 19.29
N ASP A 44 -5.19 13.85 18.34
CA ASP A 44 -5.88 14.21 17.10
C ASP A 44 -5.94 13.02 16.15
N PRO A 45 -7.05 12.90 15.39
CA PRO A 45 -7.16 11.86 14.36
C PRO A 45 -6.47 12.29 13.08
N VAL A 46 -5.88 11.32 12.37
CA VAL A 46 -5.28 11.54 11.05
C VAL A 46 -5.67 10.38 10.16
N GLU A 47 -6.18 10.68 8.97
CA GLU A 47 -6.47 9.66 7.98
C GLU A 47 -5.18 9.30 7.24
N VAL A 48 -4.83 8.01 7.25
CA VAL A 48 -3.60 7.52 6.64
C VAL A 48 -3.84 6.21 5.91
N PHE A 49 -2.93 5.91 5.00
CA PHE A 49 -2.83 4.62 4.34
C PHE A 49 -1.60 3.91 4.92
N LEU A 50 -1.73 2.61 5.22
CA LEU A 50 -0.62 1.84 5.78
C LEU A 50 0.01 0.94 4.72
N TYR A 51 1.32 0.98 4.63
CA TYR A 51 2.09 0.13 3.72
C TYR A 51 3.46 -0.15 4.35
N LYS A 52 4.30 -0.89 3.67
CA LYS A 52 5.65 -1.17 4.16
C LYS A 52 6.68 -0.39 3.37
N ASP A 53 7.63 0.20 4.07
CA ASP A 53 8.70 0.96 3.43
C ASP A 53 9.76 0.02 2.83
N SER A 54 10.86 0.62 2.33
CA SER A 54 11.93 -0.16 1.68
C SER A 54 12.65 -1.12 2.62
N ASP A 55 12.54 -0.89 3.93
CA ASP A 55 13.13 -1.77 4.95
C ASP A 55 12.11 -2.75 5.51
N ASP A 56 10.97 -2.92 4.82
CA ASP A 56 9.88 -3.80 5.24
C ASP A 56 9.26 -3.43 6.59
N ARG A 57 9.34 -2.16 6.96
CA ARG A 57 8.71 -1.68 8.19
C ARG A 57 7.35 -1.07 7.87
N LEU A 58 6.37 -1.35 8.72
CA LEU A 58 5.05 -0.75 8.58
C LEU A 58 5.16 0.76 8.77
N ILE A 59 4.59 1.52 7.84
CA ILE A 59 4.65 2.98 7.85
C ILE A 59 3.33 3.55 7.38
N ALA A 60 3.01 4.76 7.85
CA ALA A 60 1.81 5.47 7.45
C ALA A 60 2.14 6.57 6.45
N THR A 61 1.19 6.88 5.59
CA THR A 61 1.30 8.01 4.67
C THR A 61 -0.04 8.74 4.58
N THR A 62 0.03 10.06 4.45
CA THR A 62 -1.15 10.88 4.15
C THR A 62 -1.36 11.02 2.65
N HIS A 63 -0.43 10.53 1.83
CA HIS A 63 -0.59 10.52 0.39
C HIS A 63 -1.67 9.52 -0.03
N GLU A 64 -2.39 9.86 -1.09
CA GLU A 64 -3.49 9.06 -1.61
C GLU A 64 -2.95 7.99 -2.55
N PRO A 65 -3.05 6.71 -2.20
CA PRO A 65 -2.62 5.67 -3.14
C PRO A 65 -3.64 5.56 -4.28
N LYS A 66 -3.18 5.13 -5.44
CA LYS A 66 -4.06 4.94 -6.59
C LYS A 66 -4.87 3.64 -6.48
N ILE A 67 -4.56 2.79 -5.51
CA ILE A 67 -5.22 1.50 -5.33
C ILE A 67 -5.13 1.09 -3.86
N GLU A 68 -6.18 0.41 -3.37
CA GLU A 68 -6.22 -0.20 -2.04
C GLU A 68 -6.53 -1.69 -2.17
N LEU A 69 -6.34 -2.42 -1.06
CA LEU A 69 -6.73 -3.84 -1.03
C LEU A 69 -8.19 -4.00 -1.39
N GLY A 70 -8.46 -4.95 -2.27
CA GLY A 70 -9.82 -5.24 -2.73
C GLY A 70 -10.22 -4.44 -3.95
N GLU A 71 -9.36 -3.56 -4.45
CA GLU A 71 -9.65 -2.74 -5.61
C GLU A 71 -8.86 -3.18 -6.83
N LEU A 72 -9.34 -2.75 -8.00
CA LEU A 72 -8.62 -2.86 -9.26
C LEU A 72 -8.29 -1.45 -9.74
N ALA A 73 -7.14 -1.30 -10.36
CA ALA A 73 -6.75 -0.01 -10.92
C ALA A 73 -5.80 -0.22 -12.09
N VAL A 74 -5.76 0.75 -12.99
CA VAL A 74 -4.78 0.78 -14.06
C VAL A 74 -3.61 1.62 -13.58
N LEU A 75 -2.43 1.01 -13.52
CA LEU A 75 -1.21 1.67 -13.04
C LEU A 75 -0.15 1.64 -14.14
N GLU A 76 0.68 2.68 -14.15
CA GLU A 76 1.77 2.77 -15.12
C GLU A 76 3.02 2.07 -14.60
N VAL A 77 3.71 1.35 -15.49
CA VAL A 77 4.99 0.73 -15.18
C VAL A 77 6.05 1.83 -15.13
N ALA A 78 6.55 2.12 -13.94
CA ALA A 78 7.56 3.15 -13.73
C ALA A 78 8.95 2.63 -14.12
N ASP A 79 9.20 1.35 -13.89
CA ASP A 79 10.49 0.75 -14.19
C ASP A 79 10.36 -0.77 -14.21
N THR A 80 11.37 -1.46 -14.75
CA THR A 80 11.44 -2.91 -14.72
C THR A 80 12.77 -3.31 -14.11
N GLY A 81 12.78 -4.46 -13.48
CA GLY A 81 13.97 -4.95 -12.81
C GLY A 81 14.14 -6.45 -12.96
N LYS A 82 15.11 -6.96 -12.22
CA LYS A 82 15.52 -8.35 -12.30
C LYS A 82 14.44 -9.34 -11.84
N PHE A 83 13.56 -8.90 -10.93
CA PHE A 83 12.56 -9.79 -10.33
C PHE A 83 11.13 -9.44 -10.70
N GLY A 84 10.92 -8.38 -11.43
CA GLY A 84 9.60 -7.95 -11.81
C GLY A 84 9.57 -6.50 -12.24
N ALA A 85 8.38 -5.92 -12.20
CA ALA A 85 8.19 -4.52 -12.58
C ALA A 85 7.82 -3.70 -11.34
N PHE A 86 7.96 -2.37 -11.47
CA PHE A 86 7.62 -1.43 -10.42
C PHE A 86 6.59 -0.47 -10.97
N LEU A 87 5.47 -0.34 -10.27
CA LEU A 87 4.33 0.45 -10.72
C LEU A 87 4.20 1.72 -9.90
N ASP A 88 3.82 2.80 -10.57
CA ASP A 88 3.52 4.06 -9.90
C ASP A 88 2.11 3.98 -9.31
N TRP A 89 2.01 3.96 -8.00
CA TRP A 89 0.72 3.94 -7.31
C TRP A 89 0.50 5.16 -6.41
N GLY A 90 1.31 6.21 -6.64
CA GLY A 90 1.13 7.48 -5.95
C GLY A 90 1.91 7.65 -4.66
N LEU A 91 2.63 6.62 -4.22
CA LEU A 91 3.43 6.67 -3.00
C LEU A 91 4.92 6.76 -3.33
N GLU A 92 5.74 7.06 -2.34
CA GLU A 92 7.18 7.20 -2.54
C GLU A 92 7.87 5.92 -2.99
N LYS A 93 7.41 4.80 -2.48
CA LYS A 93 7.91 3.49 -2.87
C LYS A 93 6.98 2.91 -3.93
N ASP A 94 7.52 2.56 -5.09
CA ASP A 94 6.73 1.96 -6.16
C ASP A 94 6.17 0.62 -5.73
N LEU A 95 5.05 0.24 -6.35
CA LEU A 95 4.39 -1.03 -6.06
C LEU A 95 5.01 -2.13 -6.90
N PHE A 96 5.45 -3.21 -6.27
CA PHE A 96 6.13 -4.30 -6.94
C PHE A 96 5.13 -5.24 -7.64
N LEU A 97 5.43 -5.59 -8.89
CA LEU A 97 4.66 -6.54 -9.69
C LEU A 97 5.61 -7.70 -10.05
N PRO A 98 5.64 -8.77 -9.26
CA PRO A 98 6.57 -9.88 -9.52
C PRO A 98 6.25 -10.59 -10.82
N PHE A 99 7.26 -11.20 -11.45
CA PHE A 99 7.09 -11.91 -12.72
C PHE A 99 5.98 -12.96 -12.68
N LYS A 100 5.88 -13.69 -11.58
CA LYS A 100 4.86 -14.75 -11.44
C LYS A 100 3.42 -14.20 -11.48
N GLU A 101 3.26 -12.91 -11.24
CA GLU A 101 1.94 -12.28 -11.24
C GLU A 101 1.66 -11.52 -12.53
N GLN A 102 2.57 -11.58 -13.49
CA GLN A 102 2.37 -10.94 -14.80
C GLN A 102 1.74 -11.92 -15.76
N THR A 103 0.67 -11.48 -16.43
CA THR A 103 0.00 -12.29 -17.46
C THR A 103 0.59 -12.04 -18.84
N ALA A 104 1.38 -10.99 -18.98
CA ALA A 104 2.06 -10.63 -20.20
C ALA A 104 3.31 -9.84 -19.82
N LYS A 105 4.32 -9.86 -20.70
CA LYS A 105 5.53 -9.09 -20.48
C LYS A 105 5.21 -7.60 -20.55
N VAL A 106 5.73 -6.85 -19.60
CA VAL A 106 5.50 -5.40 -19.53
C VAL A 106 6.81 -4.65 -19.65
N ALA A 107 6.71 -3.38 -20.10
CA ALA A 107 7.86 -2.50 -20.25
C ALA A 107 7.53 -1.15 -19.62
N LYS A 108 8.58 -0.39 -19.33
CA LYS A 108 8.44 0.96 -18.75
C LYS A 108 7.50 1.79 -19.64
N GLY A 109 6.53 2.44 -19.00
CA GLY A 109 5.52 3.24 -19.67
C GLY A 109 4.22 2.53 -19.99
N ASP A 110 4.21 1.20 -19.87
CA ASP A 110 2.98 0.42 -20.10
C ASP A 110 1.97 0.68 -19.01
N GLN A 111 0.68 0.56 -19.38
CA GLN A 111 -0.43 0.66 -18.42
C GLN A 111 -0.93 -0.75 -18.16
N CYS A 112 -1.08 -1.08 -16.89
CA CYS A 112 -1.50 -2.43 -16.47
C CYS A 112 -2.70 -2.37 -15.55
N LEU A 113 -3.70 -3.20 -15.83
CA LEU A 113 -4.81 -3.40 -14.89
C LEU A 113 -4.36 -4.40 -13.83
N VAL A 114 -4.37 -3.99 -12.58
CA VAL A 114 -3.85 -4.81 -11.48
C VAL A 114 -4.78 -4.76 -10.27
N ALA A 115 -4.62 -5.75 -9.40
CA ALA A 115 -5.19 -5.75 -8.07
C ALA A 115 -4.05 -5.68 -7.06
N LEU A 116 -4.37 -5.21 -5.87
CA LEU A 116 -3.42 -5.15 -4.76
C LEU A 116 -3.64 -6.37 -3.87
N TYR A 117 -2.56 -7.05 -3.51
CA TYR A 117 -2.64 -8.19 -2.61
C TYR A 117 -1.48 -8.19 -1.61
N VAL A 118 -1.62 -8.98 -0.56
CA VAL A 118 -0.57 -9.14 0.45
C VAL A 118 0.12 -10.48 0.19
N ASP A 119 1.43 -10.46 -0.02
CA ASP A 119 2.18 -11.69 -0.30
C ASP A 119 2.48 -12.47 0.98
N LYS A 120 3.18 -13.60 0.84
CA LYS A 120 3.50 -14.47 1.98
C LYS A 120 4.41 -13.80 2.99
N SER A 121 5.13 -12.76 2.60
CA SER A 121 6.01 -11.99 3.48
C SER A 121 5.29 -10.79 4.09
N GLU A 122 3.98 -10.73 3.94
CA GLU A 122 3.13 -9.64 4.44
C GLU A 122 3.50 -8.30 3.84
N ARG A 123 3.86 -8.29 2.54
CA ARG A 123 4.13 -7.07 1.78
C ARG A 123 3.04 -6.87 0.74
N LEU A 124 2.73 -5.60 0.46
CA LEU A 124 1.78 -5.26 -0.59
C LEU A 124 2.44 -5.42 -1.94
N CYS A 125 1.77 -6.14 -2.83
CA CYS A 125 2.23 -6.39 -4.19
C CYS A 125 1.07 -6.26 -5.16
N ALA A 126 1.40 -6.07 -6.45
CA ALA A 126 0.40 -6.03 -7.51
C ALA A 126 0.31 -7.36 -8.22
N THR A 127 -0.87 -7.65 -8.77
CA THR A 127 -1.06 -8.82 -9.63
C THR A 127 -1.86 -8.43 -10.86
N MET A 128 -1.44 -8.91 -12.03
CA MET A 128 -2.20 -8.77 -13.26
C MET A 128 -3.22 -9.90 -13.40
N ARG A 129 -3.21 -10.87 -12.50
CA ARG A 129 -4.14 -12.01 -12.49
C ARG A 129 -5.46 -11.61 -11.85
N VAL A 130 -6.00 -10.50 -12.31
CA VAL A 130 -7.24 -9.94 -11.74
C VAL A 130 -8.44 -10.86 -11.94
N TYR A 131 -8.46 -11.58 -13.06
CA TYR A 131 -9.52 -12.53 -13.31
C TYR A 131 -9.53 -13.64 -12.26
N ASP A 132 -8.35 -14.15 -11.92
CA ASP A 132 -8.22 -15.17 -10.88
C ASP A 132 -8.65 -14.63 -9.52
N MET A 133 -8.32 -13.41 -9.23
CA MET A 133 -8.72 -12.74 -7.99
C MET A 133 -10.24 -12.61 -7.90
N LEU A 134 -10.88 -12.15 -8.98
CA LEU A 134 -12.33 -12.00 -9.01
C LEU A 134 -13.02 -13.35 -8.89
N LYS A 135 -12.53 -14.36 -9.59
CA LYS A 135 -13.07 -15.70 -9.55
C LYS A 135 -13.00 -16.28 -8.13
N LYS A 136 -11.85 -16.12 -7.50
CA LYS A 136 -11.64 -16.58 -6.13
C LYS A 136 -12.56 -15.86 -5.15
N ARG A 137 -12.75 -14.55 -5.36
CA ARG A 137 -13.60 -13.73 -4.52
C ARG A 137 -15.08 -14.13 -4.60
N PHE A 138 -15.55 -14.47 -5.80
CA PHE A 138 -16.96 -14.82 -6.03
C PHE A 138 -17.26 -16.30 -5.90
N ALA A 139 -16.26 -17.17 -5.91
CA ALA A 139 -16.44 -18.59 -5.78
C ALA A 139 -17.15 -18.97 -4.48
N VAL A 140 -16.90 -18.20 -3.43
CA VAL A 140 -17.50 -18.44 -2.11
C VAL A 140 -19.01 -18.26 -2.15
N SER A 141 -19.49 -17.28 -2.93
CA SER A 141 -20.92 -16.98 -3.01
C SER A 141 -21.71 -18.00 -3.83
N GLU A 142 -21.05 -18.78 -4.64
CA GLU A 142 -21.69 -19.83 -5.43
C GLU A 142 -21.80 -21.14 -4.67
N GLY A 143 -21.03 -21.23 -3.63
CA GLY A 143 -20.85 -22.41 -2.80
C GLY A 143 -21.96 -22.97 -2.09
#